data_62ba6923ebc08285fd7636f7591b12fe
#
_entry.id   62ba6923ebc08285fd7636f7591b12fe
#
_cell.length_a   1.000
_cell.length_b   1.000
_cell.length_c   1.000
_cell.angle_alpha   90.00
_cell.angle_beta   90.00
_cell.angle_gamma   90.00
#
_symmetry.space_group_name_H-M   'P 1'
#
loop_
_entity.id
_entity.type
_entity.pdbx_description
1 polymer ?
#
loop_
_entity_poly.entity_id
_entity_poly.type
_entity_poly.pdbx_seq_one_letter_code
_entity_poly.pdbx_strand_id
1 'polypeptide(L)'
;SKLWTDLKENMKDWSASAVEKAEEVSRMAMAKTEEMTRISKIKFEIHQLNREMTKAYEKLGKLAYSHTKEDHMATFSGNTDFFGIVSNVENIKEEIILKEGEIEKIKLEYGINDNDLNNEEDKSHIKEEIPDKEKKETTLKE
;
A
#
# COMPACT_ATOMS: atom_id res chain seq x y z
N SER A 1 -16.80 -51.43 -28.08
CA SER A 1 -17.14 -50.07 -28.31
C SER A 1 -17.84 -49.36 -27.12
N LYS A 2 -18.46 -50.08 -26.17
CA LYS A 2 -18.96 -49.51 -24.91
C LYS A 2 -17.83 -48.94 -24.04
N LEU A 3 -16.68 -49.62 -23.99
CA LEU A 3 -15.48 -49.18 -23.31
C LEU A 3 -14.92 -47.87 -23.85
N TRP A 4 -15.01 -47.69 -25.16
CA TRP A 4 -14.52 -46.50 -25.82
C TRP A 4 -15.44 -45.27 -25.56
N THR A 5 -16.76 -45.51 -25.54
CA THR A 5 -17.76 -44.49 -25.23
C THR A 5 -17.67 -44.05 -23.75
N ASP A 6 -17.50 -45.00 -22.83
CA ASP A 6 -17.32 -44.72 -21.40
C ASP A 6 -16.02 -43.99 -21.12
N LEU A 7 -14.95 -44.30 -21.85
CA LEU A 7 -13.68 -43.62 -21.77
C LEU A 7 -13.79 -42.16 -22.23
N LYS A 8 -14.53 -41.91 -23.33
CA LYS A 8 -14.81 -40.58 -23.84
C LYS A 8 -15.62 -39.72 -22.87
N GLU A 9 -16.64 -40.32 -22.26
CA GLU A 9 -17.47 -39.60 -21.25
C GLU A 9 -16.66 -39.28 -20.01
N ASN A 10 -15.84 -40.20 -19.52
CA ASN A 10 -14.94 -39.97 -18.37
C ASN A 10 -13.90 -38.88 -18.67
N MET A 11 -13.36 -38.84 -19.90
CA MET A 11 -12.43 -37.80 -20.33
C MET A 11 -13.09 -36.42 -20.41
N LYS A 12 -14.34 -36.35 -20.84
CA LYS A 12 -15.11 -35.10 -20.88
C LYS A 12 -15.36 -34.54 -19.47
N ASP A 13 -15.76 -35.40 -18.52
CA ASP A 13 -16.01 -35.00 -17.15
C ASP A 13 -14.71 -34.56 -16.45
N TRP A 14 -13.63 -35.27 -16.74
CA TRP A 14 -12.31 -34.93 -16.16
C TRP A 14 -11.79 -33.60 -16.69
N SER A 15 -11.94 -33.34 -17.98
CA SER A 15 -11.60 -32.10 -18.65
C SER A 15 -12.42 -30.91 -18.14
N ALA A 16 -13.72 -31.07 -17.96
CA ALA A 16 -14.61 -30.05 -17.40
C ALA A 16 -14.24 -29.71 -15.95
N SER A 17 -13.95 -30.71 -15.12
CA SER A 17 -13.52 -30.53 -13.74
C SER A 17 -12.17 -29.81 -13.65
N ALA A 18 -11.22 -30.12 -14.53
CA ALA A 18 -9.92 -29.44 -14.61
C ALA A 18 -10.07 -27.97 -15.01
N VAL A 19 -10.96 -27.66 -15.96
CA VAL A 19 -11.26 -26.29 -16.39
C VAL A 19 -11.91 -25.48 -15.25
N GLU A 20 -12.86 -26.05 -14.52
CA GLU A 20 -13.49 -25.41 -13.38
C GLU A 20 -12.48 -25.08 -12.29
N LYS A 21 -11.59 -26.01 -11.95
CA LYS A 21 -10.51 -25.78 -10.98
C LYS A 21 -9.53 -24.72 -11.43
N ALA A 22 -9.16 -24.71 -12.70
CA ALA A 22 -8.28 -23.71 -13.28
C ALA A 22 -8.92 -22.31 -13.25
N GLU A 23 -10.21 -22.19 -13.55
CA GLU A 23 -10.96 -20.92 -13.46
C GLU A 23 -11.03 -20.41 -12.03
N GLU A 24 -11.30 -21.30 -11.06
CA GLU A 24 -11.38 -20.94 -9.65
C GLU A 24 -10.03 -20.47 -9.11
N VAL A 25 -8.94 -21.15 -9.41
CA VAL A 25 -7.57 -20.75 -9.05
C VAL A 25 -7.22 -19.42 -9.71
N SER A 26 -7.62 -19.20 -10.96
CA SER A 26 -7.40 -17.95 -11.68
C SER A 26 -8.14 -16.79 -11.02
N ARG A 27 -9.39 -16.99 -10.61
CA ARG A 27 -10.19 -15.98 -9.88
C ARG A 27 -9.56 -15.62 -8.55
N MET A 28 -9.11 -16.61 -7.79
CA MET A 28 -8.42 -16.42 -6.52
C MET A 28 -7.12 -15.65 -6.69
N ALA A 29 -6.34 -15.98 -7.70
CA ALA A 29 -5.09 -15.30 -8.02
C ALA A 29 -5.33 -13.83 -8.43
N MET A 30 -6.36 -13.57 -9.22
CA MET A 30 -6.77 -12.21 -9.61
C MET A 30 -7.23 -11.40 -8.41
N ALA A 31 -8.08 -11.97 -7.56
CA ALA A 31 -8.56 -11.32 -6.34
C ALA A 31 -7.39 -10.97 -5.40
N LYS A 32 -6.45 -11.90 -5.23
CA LYS A 32 -5.24 -11.67 -4.43
C LYS A 32 -4.39 -10.53 -5.00
N THR A 33 -4.20 -10.48 -6.32
CA THR A 33 -3.45 -9.43 -7.00
C THR A 33 -4.11 -8.07 -6.83
N GLU A 34 -5.44 -7.99 -6.97
CA GLU A 34 -6.21 -6.76 -6.74
C GLU A 34 -6.04 -6.25 -5.31
N GLU A 35 -6.11 -7.15 -4.33
CA GLU A 35 -5.96 -6.79 -2.92
C GLU A 35 -4.53 -6.40 -2.57
N MET A 36 -3.53 -6.99 -3.21
CA MET A 36 -2.13 -6.57 -3.09
C MET A 36 -1.94 -5.14 -3.60
N THR A 37 -2.58 -4.79 -4.71
CA THR A 37 -2.60 -3.43 -5.26
C THR A 37 -3.27 -2.45 -4.29
N ARG A 38 -4.36 -2.87 -3.67
CA ARG A 38 -5.06 -2.08 -2.66
C ARG A 38 -4.18 -1.83 -1.44
N ILE A 39 -3.46 -2.85 -0.97
CA ILE A 39 -2.49 -2.71 0.13
C ILE A 39 -1.39 -1.70 -0.24
N SER A 40 -0.85 -1.77 -1.45
CA SER A 40 0.17 -0.84 -1.93
C SER A 40 -0.33 0.61 -1.94
N LYS A 41 -1.58 0.82 -2.33
CA LYS A 41 -2.24 2.11 -2.31
C LYS A 41 -2.39 2.63 -0.87
N ILE A 42 -2.82 1.78 0.06
CA ILE A 42 -2.96 2.14 1.47
C ILE A 42 -1.59 2.49 2.08
N LYS A 43 -0.54 1.73 1.76
CA LYS A 43 0.83 2.03 2.19
C LYS A 43 1.30 3.39 1.68
N PHE A 44 0.96 3.74 0.46
CA PHE A 44 1.24 5.06 -0.10
C PHE A 44 0.52 6.16 0.68
N GLU A 45 -0.75 5.95 1.01
CA GLU A 45 -1.54 6.88 1.82
C GLU A 45 -0.93 7.07 3.22
N ILE A 46 -0.46 5.98 3.85
CA ILE A 46 0.26 6.02 5.14
C ILE A 46 1.56 6.83 4.99
N HIS A 47 2.28 6.65 3.91
CA HIS A 47 3.50 7.40 3.63
C HIS A 47 3.22 8.91 3.54
N GLN A 48 2.14 9.29 2.87
CA GLN A 48 1.68 10.67 2.78
C GLN A 48 1.33 11.24 4.16
N LEU A 49 0.63 10.46 4.98
CA LEU A 49 0.28 10.85 6.35
C LEU A 49 1.52 11.05 7.23
N ASN A 50 2.52 10.19 7.09
CA ASN A 50 3.79 10.34 7.79
C ASN A 50 4.52 11.63 7.38
N ARG A 51 4.44 12.00 6.11
CA ARG A 51 5.01 13.26 5.62
C ARG A 51 4.26 14.46 6.19
N GLU A 52 2.94 14.40 6.26
CA GLU A 52 2.12 15.45 6.88
C GLU A 52 2.45 15.57 8.38
N MET A 53 2.64 14.45 9.05
CA MET A 53 3.02 14.43 10.46
C MET A 53 4.39 15.08 10.69
N THR A 54 5.36 14.80 9.83
CA THR A 54 6.69 15.43 9.86
C THR A 54 6.59 16.94 9.70
N LYS A 55 5.76 17.42 8.76
CA LYS A 55 5.50 18.85 8.57
C LYS A 55 4.85 19.48 9.79
N ALA A 56 3.93 18.77 10.42
CA ALA A 56 3.27 19.24 11.65
C ALA A 56 4.28 19.37 12.79
N TYR A 57 5.18 18.40 12.94
CA TYR A 57 6.27 18.48 13.93
C TYR A 57 7.23 19.64 13.65
N GLU A 58 7.52 19.93 12.39
CA GLU A 58 8.35 21.07 12.02
C GLU A 58 7.68 22.39 12.42
N LYS A 59 6.38 22.53 12.15
CA LYS A 59 5.59 23.70 12.56
C LYS A 59 5.57 23.85 14.07
N LEU A 60 5.39 22.72 14.77
CA LEU A 60 5.36 22.69 16.22
C LEU A 60 6.70 23.13 16.79
N GLY A 61 7.82 22.65 16.22
CA GLY A 61 9.16 23.04 16.62
C GLY A 61 9.46 24.52 16.40
N LYS A 62 9.06 25.05 15.24
CA LYS A 62 9.22 26.47 14.92
C LYS A 62 8.40 27.36 15.86
N LEU A 63 7.16 26.95 16.11
CA LEU A 63 6.26 27.67 17.02
C LEU A 63 6.81 27.64 18.45
N ALA A 64 7.30 26.48 18.91
CA ALA A 64 7.89 26.34 20.24
C ALA A 64 9.14 27.23 20.41
N TYR A 65 9.99 27.27 19.38
CA TYR A 65 11.18 28.12 19.36
C TYR A 65 10.81 29.59 19.47
N SER A 66 9.90 30.06 18.60
CA SER A 66 9.40 31.43 18.57
C SER A 66 8.78 31.84 19.92
N HIS A 67 7.93 30.95 20.46
CA HIS A 67 7.21 31.17 21.72
C HIS A 67 8.19 31.33 22.89
N THR A 68 9.25 30.52 22.92
CA THR A 68 10.24 30.49 24.00
C THR A 68 11.28 31.61 23.86
N LYS A 69 11.82 31.80 22.64
CA LYS A 69 12.95 32.71 22.40
C LYS A 69 12.54 34.13 22.06
N GLU A 70 11.52 34.29 21.21
CA GLU A 70 11.07 35.62 20.74
C GLU A 70 10.05 36.24 21.70
N ASP A 71 9.08 35.47 22.14
CA ASP A 71 7.99 35.95 23.02
C ASP A 71 8.33 35.80 24.52
N HIS A 72 9.44 35.12 24.84
CA HIS A 72 9.91 34.89 26.21
C HIS A 72 8.90 34.17 27.13
N MET A 73 8.06 33.30 26.53
CA MET A 73 7.04 32.55 27.25
C MET A 73 7.60 31.23 27.79
N ALA A 74 7.39 30.95 29.06
CA ALA A 74 7.85 29.74 29.71
C ALA A 74 6.88 28.55 29.55
N THR A 75 5.61 28.81 29.20
CA THR A 75 4.56 27.79 29.08
C THR A 75 3.79 27.99 27.78
N PHE A 76 3.15 26.93 27.31
CA PHE A 76 2.28 26.97 26.12
C PHE A 76 0.79 27.17 26.49
N SER A 77 0.49 27.40 27.75
CA SER A 77 -0.86 27.63 28.22
C SER A 77 -1.53 28.77 27.44
N GLY A 78 -2.71 28.52 26.91
CA GLY A 78 -3.46 29.49 26.10
C GLY A 78 -3.00 29.65 24.65
N ASN A 79 -1.97 28.94 24.23
CA ASN A 79 -1.52 28.96 22.82
C ASN A 79 -2.38 28.02 21.99
N THR A 80 -3.42 28.53 21.36
CA THR A 80 -4.37 27.75 20.56
C THR A 80 -3.73 27.13 19.32
N ASP A 81 -2.75 27.80 18.71
CA ASP A 81 -2.04 27.29 17.54
C ASP A 81 -1.20 26.05 17.90
N PHE A 82 -0.50 26.11 19.02
CA PHE A 82 0.27 24.97 19.55
C PHE A 82 -0.63 23.75 19.74
N PHE A 83 -1.71 23.90 20.50
CA PHE A 83 -2.62 22.77 20.76
C PHE A 83 -3.39 22.32 19.53
N GLY A 84 -3.64 23.20 18.57
CA GLY A 84 -4.21 22.88 17.26
C GLY A 84 -3.30 21.93 16.47
N ILE A 85 -1.99 22.20 16.47
CA ILE A 85 -1.00 21.32 15.81
C ILE A 85 -0.91 19.97 16.51
N VAL A 86 -0.91 19.96 17.84
CA VAL A 86 -0.92 18.70 18.63
C VAL A 86 -2.14 17.86 18.29
N SER A 87 -3.33 18.47 18.21
CA SER A 87 -4.57 17.77 17.82
C SER A 87 -4.48 17.20 16.41
N ASN A 88 -3.88 17.95 15.47
CA ASN A 88 -3.67 17.50 14.11
C ASN A 88 -2.75 16.26 14.06
N VAL A 89 -1.66 16.28 14.83
CA VAL A 89 -0.75 15.13 14.93
C VAL A 89 -1.48 13.90 15.48
N GLU A 90 -2.29 14.08 16.51
CA GLU A 90 -3.07 12.97 17.09
C GLU A 90 -4.07 12.38 16.08
N ASN A 91 -4.74 13.24 15.30
CA ASN A 91 -5.66 12.80 14.25
C ASN A 91 -4.93 12.02 13.15
N ILE A 92 -3.76 12.48 12.74
CA ILE A 92 -2.93 11.78 11.73
C ILE A 92 -2.50 10.41 12.25
N LYS A 93 -2.07 10.32 13.52
CA LYS A 93 -1.68 9.04 14.15
C LYS A 93 -2.84 8.04 14.17
N GLU A 94 -4.02 8.49 14.53
CA GLU A 94 -5.22 7.65 14.55
C GLU A 94 -5.56 7.13 13.16
N GLU A 95 -5.46 7.99 12.15
CA GLU A 95 -5.72 7.63 10.76
C GLU A 95 -4.72 6.59 10.25
N ILE A 96 -3.44 6.74 10.61
CA ILE A 96 -2.38 5.76 10.27
C ILE A 96 -2.71 4.40 10.89
N ILE A 97 -3.09 4.37 12.17
CA ILE A 97 -3.43 3.14 12.89
C ILE A 97 -4.60 2.42 12.19
N LEU A 98 -5.64 3.17 11.80
CA LEU A 98 -6.78 2.60 11.08
C LEU A 98 -6.38 2.01 9.74
N LYS A 99 -5.51 2.69 9.00
CA LYS A 99 -5.01 2.20 7.70
C LYS A 99 -4.10 0.97 7.85
N GLU A 100 -3.25 0.95 8.85
CA GLU A 100 -2.43 -0.22 9.18
C GLU A 100 -3.30 -1.43 9.53
N GLY A 101 -4.37 -1.20 10.30
CA GLY A 101 -5.37 -2.21 10.63
C GLY A 101 -6.09 -2.75 9.40
N GLU A 102 -6.41 -1.90 8.45
CA GLU A 102 -7.02 -2.28 7.17
C GLU A 102 -6.10 -3.18 6.36
N ILE A 103 -4.80 -2.84 6.30
CA ILE A 103 -3.78 -3.68 5.63
C ILE A 103 -3.72 -5.07 6.27
N GLU A 104 -3.66 -5.15 7.59
CA GLU A 104 -3.60 -6.44 8.30
C GLU A 104 -4.85 -7.29 8.06
N LYS A 105 -6.01 -6.65 8.02
CA LYS A 105 -7.27 -7.32 7.72
C LYS A 105 -7.26 -7.92 6.31
N ILE A 106 -6.82 -7.17 5.33
CA ILE A 106 -6.72 -7.64 3.94
C ILE A 106 -5.72 -8.80 3.83
N LYS A 107 -4.57 -8.70 4.48
CA LYS A 107 -3.56 -9.77 4.51
C LYS A 107 -4.14 -11.07 5.04
N LEU A 108 -4.89 -10.99 6.14
CA LEU A 108 -5.51 -12.17 6.74
C LEU A 108 -6.60 -12.77 5.86
N GLU A 109 -7.46 -11.95 5.28
CA GLU A 109 -8.57 -12.41 4.44
C GLU A 109 -8.10 -13.10 3.15
N TYR A 110 -7.03 -12.62 2.54
CA TYR A 110 -6.54 -13.11 1.24
C TYR A 110 -5.26 -13.92 1.33
N GLY A 111 -4.76 -14.17 2.55
CA GLY A 111 -3.54 -14.95 2.74
C GLY A 111 -2.30 -14.32 2.11
N ILE A 112 -2.21 -13.00 2.19
CA ILE A 112 -1.09 -12.22 1.64
C ILE A 112 0.01 -12.11 2.69
N ASN A 113 1.25 -12.44 2.33
CA ASN A 113 2.40 -12.29 3.22
C ASN A 113 3.31 -11.14 2.75
N ASP A 114 4.28 -10.79 3.58
CA ASP A 114 5.20 -9.68 3.28
C ASP A 114 6.08 -9.94 2.06
N ASN A 115 6.42 -11.20 1.79
CA ASN A 115 7.17 -11.58 0.59
C ASN A 115 6.40 -11.29 -0.70
N ASP A 116 5.08 -11.52 -0.70
CA ASP A 116 4.21 -11.21 -1.83
C ASP A 116 4.23 -9.71 -2.14
N LEU A 117 4.19 -8.87 -1.11
CA LEU A 117 4.19 -7.41 -1.24
C LEU A 117 5.54 -6.87 -1.71
N ASN A 118 6.64 -7.41 -1.20
CA ASN A 118 7.99 -7.01 -1.60
C ASN A 118 8.25 -7.29 -3.07
N ASN A 119 7.78 -8.42 -3.58
CA ASN A 119 7.90 -8.78 -5.00
C ASN A 119 7.15 -7.81 -5.91
N GLU A 120 5.99 -7.31 -5.47
CA GLU A 120 5.21 -6.31 -6.22
C GLU A 120 5.90 -4.94 -6.23
N GLU A 121 6.47 -4.52 -5.12
CA GLU A 121 7.22 -3.26 -5.03
C GLU A 121 8.45 -3.27 -5.93
N ASP A 122 9.20 -4.37 -5.95
CA ASP A 122 10.35 -4.55 -6.84
C ASP A 122 9.96 -4.45 -8.31
N LYS A 123 8.83 -5.06 -8.69
CA LYS A 123 8.31 -4.99 -10.06
C LYS A 123 7.90 -3.57 -10.45
N SER A 124 7.30 -2.81 -9.56
CA SER A 124 6.89 -1.42 -9.82
C SER A 124 8.10 -0.50 -9.97
N HIS A 125 9.15 -0.69 -9.17
CA HIS A 125 10.41 0.04 -9.30
C HIS A 125 11.11 -0.23 -10.63
N ILE A 126 11.16 -1.47 -11.08
CA ILE A 126 11.75 -1.86 -12.36
C ILE A 126 11.01 -1.18 -13.53
N LYS A 127 9.69 -1.11 -13.47
CA LYS A 127 8.87 -0.47 -14.51
C LYS A 127 9.07 1.05 -14.59
N GLU A 128 9.34 1.71 -13.47
CA GLU A 128 9.59 3.15 -13.41
C GLU A 128 11.01 3.51 -13.87
N GLU A 129 12.00 2.67 -13.59
CA GLU A 129 13.39 2.90 -13.95
C GLU A 129 13.68 2.74 -15.44
N ILE A 130 13.04 1.80 -16.13
CA ILE A 130 13.28 1.49 -17.54
C ILE A 130 13.04 2.70 -18.47
N PRO A 131 11.92 3.46 -18.38
CA PRO A 131 11.71 4.63 -19.24
C PRO A 131 12.74 5.73 -19.06
N ASP A 132 13.21 5.97 -17.85
CA ASP A 132 14.21 6.99 -17.54
C ASP A 132 15.59 6.62 -18.10
N LYS A 133 15.96 5.35 -18.05
CA LYS A 133 17.21 4.84 -18.65
C LYS A 133 17.20 4.96 -20.16
N GLU A 134 16.09 4.64 -20.81
CA GLU A 134 15.93 4.81 -22.26
C GLU A 134 16.04 6.26 -22.69
N LYS A 135 15.43 7.19 -21.94
CA LYS A 135 15.51 8.63 -22.19
C LYS A 135 16.94 9.15 -22.05
N LYS A 136 17.70 8.68 -21.07
CA LYS A 136 19.10 9.05 -20.87
C LYS A 136 20.00 8.53 -21.99
N GLU A 137 19.79 7.31 -22.44
CA GLU A 137 20.54 6.73 -23.57
C GLU A 137 20.27 7.47 -24.87
N THR A 138 19.03 7.86 -25.13
CA THR A 138 18.64 8.63 -26.31
C THR A 138 19.28 10.03 -26.33
N THR A 139 19.40 10.66 -25.16
CA THR A 139 20.03 11.98 -25.00
C THR A 139 21.55 11.91 -25.19
N LEU A 140 22.19 10.81 -24.82
CA LEU A 140 23.63 10.60 -24.97
C LEU A 140 24.06 10.26 -26.40
N LYS A 141 23.15 9.78 -27.25
CA LYS A 141 23.39 9.44 -28.65
C LYS A 141 23.26 10.65 -29.61
N GLU A 142 22.62 11.73 -29.14
CA GLU A 142 22.53 13.00 -29.87
C GLU A 142 23.70 13.93 -29.54
#